data_e6c3f3b8d3ad689b1f38b66ce877e9c8
#
_entry.id   e6c3f3b8d3ad689b1f38b66ce877e9c8
#
_cell.length_a   1.000
_cell.length_b   1.000
_cell.length_c   1.000
_cell.angle_alpha   90.00
_cell.angle_beta   90.00
_cell.angle_gamma   90.00
#
_symmetry.space_group_name_H-M   'P 1'
#
loop_
_entity.id
_entity.type
_entity.pdbx_description
1 polymer ?
#
loop_
_entity_poly.entity_id
_entity_poly.type
_entity_poly.pdbx_seq_one_letter_code
_entity_poly.pdbx_strand_id
1 'polypeptide(L)'
;CITVLPREDHGDVDHPRYEDRLASVGYAQSVVDVKVVDGEDNALPTGEIGEILVKGAVVMRGYWERPDASAESLRGGWLHTGDMGAFDADGYLTLKDRSKDMIISGGSNIYPREIEEILLRHPDIAECAVVGRPHEEWGEEVIAFVAPRDGAEVNTAELDQLCLENIARFKRPKDYRVAASLPKNNYGKIVKRELRNQLAVDDEG
;
A
#
# COMPACT_ATOMS: atom_id res chain seq x y z
N CYS A 1 2.88 -6.14 19.28
CA CYS A 1 2.31 -4.94 18.66
C CYS A 1 3.40 -3.87 18.58
N ILE A 2 3.54 -3.19 17.45
CA ILE A 2 4.58 -2.17 17.18
C ILE A 2 4.05 -0.78 17.48
N THR A 3 2.85 -0.50 16.99
CA THR A 3 2.16 0.78 17.15
C THR A 3 0.82 0.59 17.82
N VAL A 4 0.24 1.65 18.32
CA VAL A 4 -1.10 1.67 18.93
C VAL A 4 -1.81 2.97 18.56
N LEU A 5 -3.05 2.85 18.12
CA LEU A 5 -4.00 3.96 18.07
C LEU A 5 -4.85 3.86 19.37
N PRO A 6 -4.69 4.80 20.30
CA PRO A 6 -5.37 4.72 21.60
C PRO A 6 -6.88 4.84 21.48
N ARG A 7 -7.58 4.30 22.48
CA ARG A 7 -9.03 4.34 22.53
C ARG A 7 -9.58 5.78 22.56
N GLU A 8 -8.84 6.66 23.19
CA GLU A 8 -9.21 8.08 23.32
C GLU A 8 -9.32 8.74 21.95
N ASP A 9 -8.42 8.43 21.03
CA ASP A 9 -8.42 8.99 19.66
C ASP A 9 -9.65 8.53 18.84
N HIS A 10 -10.17 7.33 19.12
CA HIS A 10 -11.42 6.84 18.50
C HIS A 10 -12.67 7.58 18.97
N GLY A 11 -12.61 8.21 20.12
CA GLY A 11 -13.73 8.96 20.72
C GLY A 11 -13.66 10.48 20.53
N ASP A 12 -12.53 11.01 20.09
CA ASP A 12 -12.28 12.46 19.96
C ASP A 12 -12.76 12.99 18.59
N VAL A 13 -14.06 12.83 18.34
CA VAL A 13 -14.71 13.15 17.05
C VAL A 13 -14.62 14.63 16.65
N ASP A 14 -14.44 15.51 17.63
CA ASP A 14 -14.34 16.96 17.42
C ASP A 14 -12.89 17.41 17.10
N HIS A 15 -11.93 16.50 17.16
CA HIS A 15 -10.53 16.84 16.86
C HIS A 15 -10.35 17.18 15.38
N PRO A 16 -9.67 18.30 15.03
CA PRO A 16 -9.52 18.75 13.64
C PRO A 16 -8.83 17.74 12.71
N ARG A 17 -8.06 16.79 13.29
CA ARG A 17 -7.39 15.70 12.57
C ARG A 17 -7.95 14.33 12.94
N TYR A 18 -9.21 14.25 13.29
CA TYR A 18 -9.84 13.00 13.71
C TYR A 18 -9.74 11.90 12.65
N GLU A 19 -10.10 12.23 11.40
CA GLU A 19 -10.05 11.29 10.28
C GLU A 19 -8.61 10.85 9.96
N ASP A 20 -7.64 11.77 10.00
CA ASP A 20 -6.21 11.44 9.79
C ASP A 20 -5.70 10.47 10.86
N ARG A 21 -6.08 10.69 12.13
CA ARG A 21 -5.71 9.79 13.23
C ARG A 21 -6.33 8.40 13.05
N LEU A 22 -7.60 8.32 12.68
CA LEU A 22 -8.27 7.05 12.42
C LEU A 22 -7.68 6.31 11.21
N ALA A 23 -7.18 7.02 10.21
CA ALA A 23 -6.50 6.46 9.05
C ALA A 23 -5.07 5.98 9.36
N SER A 24 -4.51 6.35 10.53
CA SER A 24 -3.18 5.94 10.97
C SER A 24 -3.20 4.58 11.69
N VAL A 25 -2.01 4.04 11.94
CA VAL A 25 -1.81 2.90 12.86
C VAL A 25 -1.38 3.38 14.26
N GLY A 26 -1.56 4.67 14.54
CA GLY A 26 -1.19 5.32 15.79
C GLY A 26 0.31 5.60 15.89
N TYR A 27 0.82 5.63 17.09
CA TYR A 27 2.23 5.93 17.39
C TYR A 27 2.96 4.72 17.97
N ALA A 28 4.30 4.75 17.90
CA ALA A 28 5.15 3.67 18.39
C ALA A 28 4.96 3.43 19.88
N GLN A 29 4.88 2.17 20.28
CA GLN A 29 4.85 1.81 21.70
C GLN A 29 6.24 2.04 22.34
N SER A 30 6.25 2.32 23.64
CA SER A 30 7.47 2.63 24.43
C SER A 30 8.52 1.51 24.46
N VAL A 31 8.15 0.30 24.05
CA VAL A 31 9.02 -0.91 24.05
C VAL A 31 9.68 -1.19 22.71
N VAL A 32 9.46 -0.33 21.72
CA VAL A 32 10.03 -0.45 20.37
C VAL A 32 10.51 0.91 19.86
N ASP A 33 11.59 0.86 19.07
CA ASP A 33 12.00 1.97 18.25
C ASP A 33 11.44 1.76 16.85
N VAL A 34 10.84 2.80 16.27
CA VAL A 34 10.31 2.80 14.90
C VAL A 34 10.90 4.00 14.16
N LYS A 35 11.39 3.77 12.95
CA LYS A 35 11.86 4.84 12.06
C LYS A 35 11.36 4.61 10.65
N VAL A 36 11.25 5.68 9.87
CA VAL A 36 11.01 5.65 8.43
C VAL A 36 12.31 6.02 7.73
N VAL A 37 12.70 5.25 6.71
CA VAL A 37 14.00 5.40 6.05
C VAL A 37 13.88 5.42 4.53
N ASP A 38 14.91 5.96 3.87
CA ASP A 38 15.12 5.85 2.43
C ASP A 38 15.72 4.48 2.03
N GLY A 39 16.05 4.31 0.75
CA GLY A 39 16.65 3.07 0.22
C GLY A 39 18.07 2.77 0.72
N GLU A 40 18.71 3.73 1.40
CA GLU A 40 20.06 3.63 1.98
C GLU A 40 20.02 3.49 3.51
N ASP A 41 18.85 3.25 4.09
CA ASP A 41 18.57 3.14 5.54
C ASP A 41 18.78 4.45 6.32
N ASN A 42 18.87 5.63 5.67
CA ASN A 42 18.92 6.92 6.33
C ASN A 42 17.52 7.33 6.80
N ALA A 43 17.43 7.85 8.02
CA ALA A 43 16.16 8.30 8.57
C ALA A 43 15.61 9.50 7.77
N LEU A 44 14.35 9.41 7.38
CA LEU A 44 13.64 10.46 6.67
C LEU A 44 12.98 11.45 7.64
N PRO A 45 12.83 12.72 7.22
CA PRO A 45 12.06 13.70 7.97
C PRO A 45 10.59 13.32 8.08
N THR A 46 9.91 13.92 9.06
CA THR A 46 8.47 13.85 9.22
C THR A 46 7.74 14.27 7.95
N GLY A 47 6.74 13.49 7.54
CA GLY A 47 5.95 13.71 6.33
C GLY A 47 6.51 13.02 5.08
N GLU A 48 7.77 12.60 5.08
CA GLU A 48 8.35 11.86 3.96
C GLU A 48 8.03 10.36 4.06
N ILE A 49 7.74 9.75 2.89
CA ILE A 49 7.37 8.35 2.80
C ILE A 49 8.61 7.50 2.55
N GLY A 50 8.81 6.49 3.40
CA GLY A 50 9.90 5.53 3.27
C GLY A 50 9.56 4.18 3.86
N GLU A 51 10.53 3.25 3.89
CA GLU A 51 10.35 1.95 4.53
C GLU A 51 10.31 2.10 6.05
N ILE A 52 9.38 1.38 6.68
CA ILE A 52 9.23 1.35 8.13
C ILE A 52 10.18 0.29 8.70
N LEU A 53 11.09 0.73 9.55
CA LEU A 53 12.01 -0.12 10.27
C LEU A 53 11.64 -0.18 11.75
N VAL A 54 11.78 -1.37 12.33
CA VAL A 54 11.43 -1.62 13.74
C VAL A 54 12.57 -2.30 14.46
N LYS A 55 12.84 -1.84 15.70
CA LYS A 55 13.80 -2.46 16.62
C LYS A 55 13.17 -2.60 18.00
N GLY A 56 13.41 -3.73 18.66
CA GLY A 56 12.93 -3.99 20.03
C GLY A 56 12.76 -5.47 20.32
N ALA A 57 12.46 -5.77 21.57
CA ALA A 57 12.33 -7.16 22.04
C ALA A 57 11.16 -7.92 21.44
N VAL A 58 10.20 -7.23 20.81
CA VAL A 58 9.05 -7.83 20.13
C VAL A 58 9.37 -8.32 18.71
N VAL A 59 10.54 -7.94 18.19
CA VAL A 59 10.98 -8.35 16.85
C VAL A 59 11.39 -9.84 16.90
N MET A 60 11.00 -10.58 15.88
CA MET A 60 11.34 -11.99 15.72
C MET A 60 12.86 -12.21 15.68
N ARG A 61 13.31 -13.41 16.04
CA ARG A 61 14.72 -13.81 15.91
C ARG A 61 15.11 -14.15 14.47
N GLY A 62 14.15 -14.46 13.62
CA GLY A 62 14.32 -14.81 12.21
C GLY A 62 13.19 -15.71 11.71
N TYR A 63 13.22 -16.00 10.42
CA TYR A 63 12.32 -16.97 9.78
C TYR A 63 12.84 -18.40 9.98
N TRP A 64 11.96 -19.32 10.33
CA TRP A 64 12.30 -20.73 10.53
C TRP A 64 12.92 -21.35 9.27
N GLU A 65 14.11 -21.94 9.42
CA GLU A 65 14.87 -22.57 8.34
C GLU A 65 15.13 -21.69 7.10
N ARG A 66 15.11 -20.35 7.27
CA ARG A 66 15.35 -19.36 6.20
C ARG A 66 16.41 -18.33 6.63
N PRO A 67 17.68 -18.75 6.76
CA PRO A 67 18.75 -17.85 7.24
C PRO A 67 18.97 -16.64 6.33
N ASP A 68 18.91 -16.82 5.00
CA ASP A 68 19.11 -15.74 4.04
C ASP A 68 18.00 -14.68 4.15
N ALA A 69 16.74 -15.12 4.17
CA ALA A 69 15.59 -14.22 4.35
C ALA A 69 15.63 -13.50 5.71
N SER A 70 16.14 -14.20 6.75
CA SER A 70 16.31 -13.60 8.07
C SER A 70 17.40 -12.53 8.07
N ALA A 71 18.54 -12.80 7.45
CA ALA A 71 19.64 -11.84 7.34
C ALA A 71 19.23 -10.59 6.56
N GLU A 72 18.47 -10.75 5.47
CA GLU A 72 17.94 -9.63 4.68
C GLU A 72 16.95 -8.79 5.50
N SER A 73 15.96 -9.44 6.14
CA SER A 73 14.90 -8.73 6.87
C SER A 73 15.38 -8.11 8.18
N LEU A 74 16.50 -8.60 8.78
CA LEU A 74 17.03 -8.12 10.05
C LEU A 74 18.38 -7.39 9.89
N ARG A 75 18.69 -6.92 8.68
CA ARG A 75 19.95 -6.23 8.41
C ARG A 75 20.10 -4.98 9.25
N GLY A 76 21.32 -4.63 9.61
CA GLY A 76 21.62 -3.45 10.44
C GLY A 76 21.04 -3.49 11.86
N GLY A 77 20.49 -4.64 12.31
CA GLY A 77 19.87 -4.80 13.62
C GLY A 77 18.46 -4.20 13.71
N TRP A 78 17.83 -3.93 12.56
CA TRP A 78 16.45 -3.48 12.43
C TRP A 78 15.64 -4.48 11.61
N LEU A 79 14.38 -4.67 11.96
CA LEU A 79 13.43 -5.37 11.10
C LEU A 79 13.00 -4.44 9.97
N HIS A 80 13.34 -4.80 8.75
CA HIS A 80 12.79 -4.22 7.53
C HIS A 80 11.42 -4.83 7.28
N THR A 81 10.38 -4.03 7.49
CA THR A 81 9.00 -4.55 7.45
C THR A 81 8.51 -4.80 6.03
N GLY A 82 9.10 -4.14 5.05
CA GLY A 82 8.62 -4.07 3.68
C GLY A 82 7.32 -3.25 3.56
N ASP A 83 6.89 -2.57 4.60
CA ASP A 83 5.76 -1.64 4.57
C ASP A 83 6.29 -0.21 4.44
N MET A 84 5.69 0.56 3.54
CA MET A 84 5.98 1.98 3.34
C MET A 84 5.02 2.82 4.16
N GLY A 85 5.52 3.92 4.73
CA GLY A 85 4.70 4.83 5.52
C GLY A 85 5.41 6.13 5.84
N ALA A 86 4.72 7.01 6.57
CA ALA A 86 5.26 8.28 7.02
C ALA A 86 4.75 8.61 8.41
N PHE A 87 5.59 9.25 9.23
CA PHE A 87 5.15 9.89 10.46
C PHE A 87 4.61 11.28 10.14
N ASP A 88 3.55 11.67 10.82
CA ASP A 88 3.10 13.06 10.84
C ASP A 88 3.78 13.88 11.96
N ALA A 89 3.44 15.17 12.05
CA ALA A 89 4.03 16.09 13.03
C ALA A 89 3.70 15.72 14.50
N ASP A 90 2.62 14.97 14.72
CA ASP A 90 2.18 14.51 16.05
C ASP A 90 2.73 13.11 16.39
N GLY A 91 3.50 12.50 15.47
CA GLY A 91 4.11 11.18 15.63
C GLY A 91 3.20 10.01 15.28
N TYR A 92 2.07 10.24 14.63
CA TYR A 92 1.22 9.17 14.10
C TYR A 92 1.81 8.59 12.82
N LEU A 93 1.87 7.27 12.75
CA LEU A 93 2.36 6.54 11.59
C LEU A 93 1.20 6.17 10.67
N THR A 94 1.25 6.61 9.42
CA THR A 94 0.30 6.21 8.39
C THR A 94 0.96 5.25 7.42
N LEU A 95 0.36 4.07 7.22
CA LEU A 95 0.80 3.10 6.22
C LEU A 95 0.35 3.54 4.84
N LYS A 96 1.23 3.42 3.84
CA LYS A 96 0.94 3.74 2.45
C LYS A 96 0.75 2.51 1.59
N ASP A 97 1.73 1.61 1.56
CA ASP A 97 1.66 0.34 0.81
C ASP A 97 2.81 -0.59 1.20
N ARG A 98 2.94 -1.71 0.50
CA ARG A 98 4.13 -2.56 0.51
C ARG A 98 5.18 -2.04 -0.46
N SER A 99 6.46 -2.06 -0.10
CA SER A 99 7.56 -1.64 -0.97
C SER A 99 7.58 -2.41 -2.30
N LYS A 100 7.32 -3.72 -2.25
CA LYS A 100 7.25 -4.62 -3.43
C LYS A 100 6.02 -4.41 -4.32
N ASP A 101 5.01 -3.71 -3.84
CA ASP A 101 3.77 -3.44 -4.59
C ASP A 101 3.73 -2.00 -5.12
N MET A 102 4.67 -1.14 -4.68
CA MET A 102 4.86 0.21 -5.19
C MET A 102 5.18 0.17 -6.69
N ILE A 103 4.55 1.04 -7.46
CA ILE A 103 4.72 1.16 -8.91
C ILE A 103 5.64 2.34 -9.18
N ILE A 104 6.68 2.12 -9.99
CA ILE A 104 7.60 3.18 -10.39
C ILE A 104 7.30 3.56 -11.83
N SER A 105 6.62 4.68 -12.02
CA SER A 105 6.20 5.18 -13.33
C SER A 105 6.79 6.56 -13.59
N GLY A 106 7.58 6.69 -14.65
CA GLY A 106 8.24 7.95 -15.01
C GLY A 106 9.09 8.55 -13.87
N GLY A 107 9.74 7.69 -13.07
CA GLY A 107 10.53 8.11 -11.90
C GLY A 107 9.72 8.52 -10.67
N SER A 108 8.40 8.40 -10.71
CA SER A 108 7.53 8.70 -9.58
C SER A 108 7.07 7.43 -8.87
N ASN A 109 7.11 7.45 -7.54
CA ASN A 109 6.56 6.38 -6.72
C ASN A 109 5.03 6.52 -6.63
N ILE A 110 4.32 5.50 -7.07
CA ILE A 110 2.87 5.40 -7.02
C ILE A 110 2.50 4.27 -6.07
N TYR A 111 1.67 4.58 -5.09
CA TYR A 111 1.21 3.63 -4.09
C TYR A 111 -0.17 3.10 -4.48
N PRO A 112 -0.30 1.83 -4.90
CA PRO A 112 -1.55 1.21 -5.33
C PRO A 112 -2.73 1.45 -4.40
N ARG A 113 -2.50 1.41 -3.10
CA ARG A 113 -3.54 1.58 -2.09
C ARG A 113 -4.27 2.94 -2.20
N GLU A 114 -3.56 4.01 -2.53
CA GLU A 114 -4.16 5.34 -2.73
C GLU A 114 -5.23 5.30 -3.84
N ILE A 115 -4.97 4.56 -4.90
CA ILE A 115 -5.88 4.42 -6.04
C ILE A 115 -7.01 3.44 -5.71
N GLU A 116 -6.68 2.33 -5.05
CA GLU A 116 -7.64 1.30 -4.62
C GLU A 116 -8.70 1.91 -3.68
N GLU A 117 -8.29 2.74 -2.72
CA GLU A 117 -9.20 3.43 -1.79
C GLU A 117 -10.18 4.38 -2.51
N ILE A 118 -9.75 5.01 -3.61
CA ILE A 118 -10.61 5.86 -4.43
C ILE A 118 -11.59 5.01 -5.24
N LEU A 119 -11.09 3.98 -5.92
CA LEU A 119 -11.95 3.11 -6.74
C LEU A 119 -13.00 2.37 -5.90
N LEU A 120 -12.67 1.99 -4.67
CA LEU A 120 -13.61 1.36 -3.74
C LEU A 120 -14.73 2.30 -3.22
N ARG A 121 -14.63 3.63 -3.45
CA ARG A 121 -15.73 4.57 -3.16
C ARG A 121 -16.85 4.45 -4.20
N HIS A 122 -16.57 3.87 -5.38
CA HIS A 122 -17.60 3.68 -6.39
C HIS A 122 -18.62 2.64 -5.91
N PRO A 123 -19.94 2.93 -5.97
CA PRO A 123 -20.98 2.06 -5.40
C PRO A 123 -21.01 0.67 -6.02
N ASP A 124 -20.63 0.53 -7.28
CA ASP A 124 -20.70 -0.72 -8.02
C ASP A 124 -19.44 -1.59 -7.87
N ILE A 125 -18.39 -1.12 -7.24
CA ILE A 125 -17.16 -1.86 -7.01
C ILE A 125 -17.20 -2.62 -5.69
N ALA A 126 -17.03 -3.95 -5.77
CA ALA A 126 -16.87 -4.82 -4.59
C ALA A 126 -15.40 -5.00 -4.21
N GLU A 127 -14.52 -5.16 -5.20
CA GLU A 127 -13.11 -5.43 -4.99
C GLU A 127 -12.27 -4.66 -6.01
N CYS A 128 -11.09 -4.25 -5.57
CA CYS A 128 -10.14 -3.57 -6.42
C CYS A 128 -8.71 -3.99 -6.06
N ALA A 129 -7.86 -4.08 -7.06
CA ALA A 129 -6.42 -4.22 -6.90
C ALA A 129 -5.69 -3.48 -8.02
N VAL A 130 -4.68 -2.72 -7.65
CA VAL A 130 -3.86 -1.96 -8.60
C VAL A 130 -2.46 -2.56 -8.62
N VAL A 131 -1.93 -2.74 -9.83
CA VAL A 131 -0.60 -3.30 -10.08
C VAL A 131 0.12 -2.54 -11.18
N GLY A 132 1.46 -2.61 -11.17
CA GLY A 132 2.29 -2.16 -12.28
C GLY A 132 2.35 -3.19 -13.39
N ARG A 133 2.33 -2.74 -14.65
CA ARG A 133 2.69 -3.49 -15.84
C ARG A 133 3.96 -2.87 -16.43
N PRO A 134 4.95 -3.67 -16.84
CA PRO A 134 6.15 -3.13 -17.51
C PRO A 134 5.78 -2.26 -18.71
N HIS A 135 6.47 -1.13 -18.88
CA HIS A 135 6.27 -0.20 -19.98
C HIS A 135 7.60 0.37 -20.45
N GLU A 136 7.85 0.38 -21.76
CA GLU A 136 9.15 0.72 -22.35
C GLU A 136 9.61 2.15 -22.01
N GLU A 137 8.69 3.12 -22.00
CA GLU A 137 9.02 4.53 -21.78
C GLU A 137 8.97 4.91 -20.28
N TRP A 138 8.03 4.36 -19.53
CA TRP A 138 7.74 4.80 -18.16
C TRP A 138 8.30 3.87 -17.07
N GLY A 139 8.92 2.76 -17.46
CA GLY A 139 9.31 1.68 -16.55
C GLY A 139 8.12 0.80 -16.19
N GLU A 140 7.12 1.38 -15.55
CA GLU A 140 5.83 0.73 -15.30
C GLU A 140 4.67 1.67 -15.62
N GLU A 141 3.52 1.09 -15.95
CA GLU A 141 2.24 1.78 -16.02
C GLU A 141 1.24 1.17 -15.04
N VAL A 142 0.28 1.99 -14.62
CA VAL A 142 -0.70 1.63 -13.60
C VAL A 142 -1.89 0.92 -14.22
N ILE A 143 -2.20 -0.30 -13.77
CA ILE A 143 -3.35 -1.10 -14.20
C ILE A 143 -4.25 -1.38 -13.00
N ALA A 144 -5.54 -1.10 -13.13
CA ALA A 144 -6.54 -1.41 -12.12
C ALA A 144 -7.35 -2.64 -12.50
N PHE A 145 -7.39 -3.63 -11.62
CA PHE A 145 -8.33 -4.75 -11.68
C PHE A 145 -9.50 -4.45 -10.76
N VAL A 146 -10.71 -4.60 -11.25
CA VAL A 146 -11.93 -4.32 -10.48
C VAL A 146 -12.92 -5.48 -10.62
N ALA A 147 -13.61 -5.82 -9.54
CA ALA A 147 -14.72 -6.75 -9.56
C ALA A 147 -16.00 -6.02 -9.12
N PRO A 148 -17.07 -6.15 -9.90
CA PRO A 148 -18.35 -5.51 -9.60
C PRO A 148 -19.02 -6.13 -8.37
N ARG A 149 -19.92 -5.38 -7.74
CA ARG A 149 -20.91 -5.96 -6.84
C ARG A 149 -21.90 -6.83 -7.63
N ASP A 150 -22.54 -7.76 -6.92
CA ASP A 150 -23.53 -8.65 -7.54
C ASP A 150 -24.60 -7.85 -8.31
N GLY A 151 -24.74 -8.15 -9.60
CA GLY A 151 -25.71 -7.50 -10.47
C GLY A 151 -25.36 -6.11 -10.98
N ALA A 152 -24.18 -5.58 -10.63
CA ALA A 152 -23.72 -4.29 -11.12
C ALA A 152 -22.94 -4.43 -12.45
N GLU A 153 -23.06 -3.43 -13.31
CA GLU A 153 -22.23 -3.26 -14.50
C GLU A 153 -21.25 -2.11 -14.27
N VAL A 154 -19.95 -2.38 -14.46
CA VAL A 154 -18.91 -1.38 -14.25
C VAL A 154 -18.65 -0.59 -15.51
N ASN A 155 -18.83 0.74 -15.43
CA ASN A 155 -18.41 1.68 -16.44
C ASN A 155 -16.99 2.19 -16.14
N THR A 156 -16.01 1.71 -16.89
CA THR A 156 -14.60 2.09 -16.69
C THR A 156 -14.34 3.59 -16.92
N ALA A 157 -15.14 4.29 -17.72
CA ALA A 157 -15.02 5.73 -17.91
C ALA A 157 -15.41 6.52 -16.65
N GLU A 158 -16.37 6.01 -15.86
CA GLU A 158 -16.74 6.62 -14.58
C GLU A 158 -15.64 6.41 -13.52
N LEU A 159 -14.99 5.23 -13.51
CA LEU A 159 -13.84 4.96 -12.66
C LEU A 159 -12.65 5.88 -13.00
N ASP A 160 -12.41 6.10 -14.29
CA ASP A 160 -11.37 6.99 -14.78
C ASP A 160 -11.62 8.43 -14.34
N GLN A 161 -12.85 8.91 -14.48
CA GLN A 161 -13.26 10.24 -14.02
C GLN A 161 -13.11 10.38 -12.51
N LEU A 162 -13.52 9.37 -11.73
CA LEU A 162 -13.37 9.33 -10.28
C LEU A 162 -11.90 9.47 -9.87
N CYS A 163 -10.99 8.78 -10.56
CA CYS A 163 -9.56 8.93 -10.33
C CYS A 163 -9.06 10.34 -10.67
N LEU A 164 -9.47 10.90 -11.82
CA LEU A 164 -9.06 12.24 -12.26
C LEU A 164 -9.46 13.35 -11.28
N GLU A 165 -10.58 13.18 -10.60
CA GLU A 165 -11.10 14.16 -9.63
C GLU A 165 -10.40 14.06 -8.25
N ASN A 166 -9.82 12.91 -7.91
CA ASN A 166 -9.35 12.63 -6.55
C ASN A 166 -7.84 12.45 -6.42
N ILE A 167 -7.11 12.13 -7.49
CA ILE A 167 -5.66 11.93 -7.47
C ILE A 167 -4.93 12.67 -8.60
N ALA A 168 -3.62 12.81 -8.44
CA ALA A 168 -2.78 13.38 -9.48
C ALA A 168 -2.87 12.56 -10.78
N ARG A 169 -3.00 13.24 -11.91
CA ARG A 169 -3.24 12.64 -13.22
C ARG A 169 -2.26 11.54 -13.62
N PHE A 170 -1.00 11.64 -13.19
CA PHE A 170 0.05 10.64 -13.51
C PHE A 170 -0.13 9.33 -12.74
N LYS A 171 -0.83 9.34 -11.59
CA LYS A 171 -1.14 8.15 -10.77
C LYS A 171 -2.33 7.35 -11.30
N ARG A 172 -3.15 7.96 -12.14
CA ARG A 172 -4.37 7.36 -12.68
C ARG A 172 -4.07 6.08 -13.46
N PRO A 173 -4.86 5.00 -13.30
CA PRO A 173 -4.73 3.80 -14.12
C PRO A 173 -4.80 4.11 -15.61
N LYS A 174 -3.97 3.43 -16.39
CA LYS A 174 -3.98 3.51 -17.86
C LYS A 174 -4.95 2.52 -18.48
N ASP A 175 -5.24 1.45 -17.74
CA ASP A 175 -6.16 0.41 -18.16
C ASP A 175 -6.96 -0.10 -16.95
N TYR A 176 -8.22 -0.48 -17.19
CA TYR A 176 -9.16 -1.00 -16.20
C TYR A 176 -9.64 -2.38 -16.65
N ARG A 177 -9.27 -3.42 -15.93
CA ARG A 177 -9.64 -4.82 -16.19
C ARG A 177 -10.79 -5.21 -15.28
N VAL A 178 -11.95 -5.47 -15.88
CA VAL A 178 -13.14 -5.94 -15.16
C VAL A 178 -13.13 -7.46 -15.12
N ALA A 179 -13.18 -8.03 -13.91
CA ALA A 179 -13.23 -9.47 -13.68
C ALA A 179 -14.38 -9.81 -12.75
N ALA A 180 -14.96 -11.00 -12.88
CA ALA A 180 -16.04 -11.45 -11.99
C ALA A 180 -15.62 -11.54 -10.52
N SER A 181 -14.34 -11.86 -10.27
CA SER A 181 -13.72 -11.88 -8.95
C SER A 181 -12.20 -11.75 -9.10
N LEU A 182 -11.53 -11.28 -8.06
CA LEU A 182 -10.06 -11.19 -8.03
C LEU A 182 -9.45 -12.41 -7.32
N PRO A 183 -8.24 -12.87 -7.73
CA PRO A 183 -7.58 -14.01 -7.12
C PRO A 183 -7.24 -13.72 -5.64
N LYS A 184 -7.60 -14.64 -4.76
CA LYS A 184 -7.41 -14.53 -3.32
C LYS A 184 -6.68 -15.73 -2.74
N ASN A 185 -5.89 -15.49 -1.72
CA ASN A 185 -5.33 -16.57 -0.91
C ASN A 185 -6.39 -17.13 0.06
N ASN A 186 -6.01 -18.19 0.80
CA ASN A 186 -6.89 -18.87 1.78
C ASN A 186 -7.39 -17.98 2.92
N TYR A 187 -6.81 -16.78 3.09
CA TYR A 187 -7.21 -15.78 4.09
C TYR A 187 -8.05 -14.64 3.49
N GLY A 188 -8.46 -14.75 2.22
CA GLY A 188 -9.26 -13.74 1.53
C GLY A 188 -8.50 -12.52 1.04
N LYS A 189 -7.15 -12.49 1.13
CA LYS A 189 -6.34 -11.39 0.60
C LYS A 189 -6.11 -11.56 -0.90
N ILE A 190 -6.29 -10.48 -1.66
CA ILE A 190 -6.00 -10.45 -3.09
C ILE A 190 -4.51 -10.74 -3.34
N VAL A 191 -4.24 -11.61 -4.30
CA VAL A 191 -2.89 -12.06 -4.68
C VAL A 191 -2.41 -11.25 -5.89
N LYS A 192 -1.86 -10.05 -5.67
CA LYS A 192 -1.38 -9.14 -6.74
C LYS A 192 -0.41 -9.80 -7.72
N ARG A 193 0.40 -10.78 -7.26
CA ARG A 193 1.30 -11.53 -8.12
C ARG A 193 0.57 -12.28 -9.23
N GLU A 194 -0.59 -12.85 -8.95
CA GLU A 194 -1.38 -13.56 -9.96
C GLU A 194 -1.96 -12.59 -11.00
N LEU A 195 -2.33 -11.38 -10.59
CA LEU A 195 -2.78 -10.34 -11.50
C LEU A 195 -1.66 -9.86 -12.44
N ARG A 196 -0.44 -9.69 -11.91
CA ARG A 196 0.74 -9.37 -12.75
C ARG A 196 1.04 -10.49 -13.76
N ASN A 197 0.91 -11.76 -13.34
CA ASN A 197 1.11 -12.89 -14.24
C ASN A 197 0.05 -12.94 -15.36
N GLN A 198 -1.20 -12.56 -15.08
CA GLN A 198 -2.24 -12.45 -16.11
C GLN A 198 -1.88 -11.40 -17.17
N LEU A 199 -1.38 -10.22 -16.75
CA LEU A 199 -0.94 -9.19 -17.68
C LEU A 199 0.22 -9.66 -18.58
N ALA A 200 1.18 -10.40 -18.03
CA ALA A 200 2.31 -10.92 -18.80
C ALA A 200 1.88 -11.93 -19.89
N VAL A 201 0.82 -12.70 -19.64
CA VAL A 201 0.27 -13.64 -20.65
C VAL A 201 -0.52 -12.91 -21.74
N ASP A 202 -1.26 -11.84 -21.37
CA ASP A 202 -2.03 -11.04 -22.32
C ASP A 202 -1.12 -10.28 -23.31
N ASP A 203 0.10 -9.90 -22.89
CA ASP A 203 1.07 -9.17 -23.72
C ASP A 203 1.84 -10.08 -24.70
N GLU A 204 1.83 -11.42 -24.52
CA GLU A 204 2.51 -12.41 -25.39
C GLU A 204 1.58 -12.98 -26.49
N GLY A 205 0.29 -12.66 -26.52
CA GLY A 205 -0.72 -13.19 -27.46
C GLY A 205 -1.23 -12.17 -28.44
#